data_cee449a592fac4f58e8267a027fbb7d6
#
_entry.id   cee449a592fac4f58e8267a027fbb7d6
#
_cell.length_a   1.000
_cell.length_b   1.000
_cell.length_c   1.000
_cell.angle_alpha   90.00
_cell.angle_beta   90.00
_cell.angle_gamma   90.00
#
_symmetry.space_group_name_H-M   'P 1'
#
loop_
_entity.id
_entity.type
_entity.pdbx_description
1 polymer ?
#
loop_
_entity_poly.entity_id
_entity_poly.type
_entity_poly.pdbx_seq_one_letter_code
_entity_poly.pdbx_strand_id
1 'polypeptide(L)'
;MQFFDDSLHPENMEKVVITVAPYGPEWMPEDFPEDIPLTMDEQVQKAVECYEAGATVLHLHVRELDGKGSKRLSKFNELIAGVREAVPDMIIQVGGSISFAPESDGEAAKWLSDDTRHMLAELTPKPDQVTVAINTTQMNIMELLYPEYLKGTSLDNPLIHAAYSEMTVPAGPAWVAEHLKRLMENGIQPHFQLTGMHAMETLERLVRRGIYKGPLNLTWIGIGGGFDGPNPFNFFNFIHRAPDGCTLTSESLLKNVMPFNTMSMAMGMHPRVGNEDTIIDHKGDRFGSVAQIKQTVRIAHELGRDIATGKEAREIYRIGVQYQSIEETLLANGMAPNRKAGQKGVPQRG
;
A
#
# COMPACT_ATOMS: atom_id res chain seq x y z
N MET A 1 1.50 -11.54 14.74
CA MET A 1 0.31 -11.22 15.57
C MET A 1 -0.13 -12.48 16.32
N GLN A 2 -0.51 -12.32 17.59
CA GLN A 2 -1.04 -13.41 18.41
C GLN A 2 -2.57 -13.32 18.41
N PHE A 3 -3.23 -14.49 18.37
CA PHE A 3 -4.69 -14.59 18.45
C PHE A 3 -5.06 -15.41 19.70
N PHE A 4 -6.06 -14.93 20.40
CA PHE A 4 -6.68 -15.58 21.55
C PHE A 4 -8.12 -15.98 21.21
N ASP A 5 -8.82 -16.68 22.07
CA ASP A 5 -10.17 -17.22 21.80
C ASP A 5 -11.20 -16.12 21.48
N ASP A 6 -10.99 -14.90 21.97
CA ASP A 6 -11.86 -13.76 21.79
C ASP A 6 -11.33 -12.73 20.74
N SER A 7 -10.21 -13.02 20.10
CA SER A 7 -9.59 -12.08 19.12
C SER A 7 -10.46 -11.83 17.90
N LEU A 8 -11.35 -12.76 17.57
CA LEU A 8 -12.25 -12.63 16.41
C LEU A 8 -13.61 -12.03 16.78
N HIS A 9 -13.82 -11.61 18.04
CA HIS A 9 -15.00 -10.88 18.43
C HIS A 9 -14.91 -9.43 17.90
N PRO A 10 -15.91 -8.94 17.14
CA PRO A 10 -15.85 -7.60 16.52
C PRO A 10 -15.56 -6.46 17.50
N GLU A 11 -16.06 -6.56 18.73
CA GLU A 11 -15.85 -5.59 19.80
C GLU A 11 -14.39 -5.49 20.27
N ASN A 12 -13.56 -6.49 19.97
CA ASN A 12 -12.13 -6.53 20.28
C ASN A 12 -11.26 -6.09 19.10
N MET A 13 -11.88 -5.72 17.98
CA MET A 13 -11.17 -5.27 16.77
C MET A 13 -11.24 -3.75 16.63
N GLU A 14 -10.21 -3.18 16.01
CA GLU A 14 -10.24 -1.79 15.55
C GLU A 14 -11.29 -1.63 14.44
N LYS A 15 -11.81 -0.41 14.26
CA LYS A 15 -12.63 -0.08 13.10
C LYS A 15 -11.85 -0.32 11.81
N VAL A 16 -12.56 -0.63 10.73
CA VAL A 16 -11.93 -0.90 9.43
C VAL A 16 -11.45 0.39 8.80
N VAL A 17 -10.16 0.47 8.50
CA VAL A 17 -9.57 1.52 7.66
C VAL A 17 -9.52 1.00 6.23
N ILE A 18 -10.27 1.62 5.30
CA ILE A 18 -10.28 1.23 3.89
C ILE A 18 -9.26 2.08 3.14
N THR A 19 -8.23 1.43 2.59
CA THR A 19 -7.32 2.04 1.63
C THR A 19 -7.91 1.88 0.23
N VAL A 20 -8.01 2.99 -0.51
CA VAL A 20 -8.37 2.96 -1.92
C VAL A 20 -7.16 3.35 -2.78
N ALA A 21 -6.90 2.54 -3.80
CA ALA A 21 -5.99 2.83 -4.91
C ALA A 21 -6.85 2.99 -6.18
N PRO A 22 -7.41 4.19 -6.43
CA PRO A 22 -8.47 4.35 -7.43
C PRO A 22 -7.95 4.23 -8.86
N TYR A 23 -6.65 4.34 -9.04
CA TYR A 23 -5.95 4.10 -10.30
C TYR A 23 -4.46 3.92 -10.00
N GLY A 24 -3.85 2.98 -10.69
CA GLY A 24 -2.41 2.74 -10.71
C GLY A 24 -1.82 3.08 -12.07
N PRO A 25 -0.55 2.87 -12.27
CA PRO A 25 0.10 3.05 -13.56
C PRO A 25 -0.25 1.93 -14.56
N GLU A 26 -0.75 0.80 -14.10
CA GLU A 26 -0.95 -0.42 -14.88
C GLU A 26 -2.10 -0.31 -15.88
N TRP A 27 -3.21 0.28 -15.45
CA TRP A 27 -4.40 0.46 -16.27
C TRP A 27 -4.45 1.87 -16.84
N MET A 28 -4.65 1.97 -18.14
CA MET A 28 -4.80 3.25 -18.81
C MET A 28 -6.26 3.75 -18.71
N PRO A 29 -6.52 5.08 -18.84
CA PRO A 29 -7.88 5.60 -18.81
C PRO A 29 -8.82 4.92 -19.80
N GLU A 30 -8.34 4.52 -20.99
CA GLU A 30 -9.11 3.79 -21.99
C GLU A 30 -9.55 2.39 -21.57
N ASP A 31 -8.89 1.80 -20.56
CA ASP A 31 -9.25 0.47 -20.04
C ASP A 31 -10.56 0.50 -19.25
N PHE A 32 -10.86 1.64 -18.62
CA PHE A 32 -12.11 1.87 -17.89
C PHE A 32 -12.44 3.38 -17.84
N PRO A 33 -12.86 3.99 -18.97
CA PRO A 33 -13.03 5.45 -19.08
C PRO A 33 -14.05 6.05 -18.11
N GLU A 34 -15.02 5.25 -17.67
CA GLU A 34 -16.06 5.71 -16.75
C GLU A 34 -15.56 5.83 -15.30
N ASP A 35 -14.40 5.27 -14.97
CA ASP A 35 -13.93 5.25 -13.57
C ASP A 35 -12.48 5.72 -13.39
N ILE A 36 -11.58 5.49 -14.35
CA ILE A 36 -10.16 5.89 -14.24
C ILE A 36 -10.02 7.37 -14.66
N PRO A 37 -9.68 8.28 -13.73
CA PRO A 37 -9.58 9.71 -14.02
C PRO A 37 -8.33 10.04 -14.85
N LEU A 38 -8.40 11.11 -15.66
CA LEU A 38 -7.31 11.60 -16.47
C LEU A 38 -6.81 12.98 -16.02
N THR A 39 -7.72 13.96 -15.95
CA THR A 39 -7.37 15.32 -15.58
C THR A 39 -7.13 15.46 -14.07
N MET A 40 -6.47 16.55 -13.67
CA MET A 40 -6.22 16.81 -12.25
C MET A 40 -7.52 16.94 -11.46
N ASP A 41 -8.50 17.69 -12.00
CA ASP A 41 -9.82 17.86 -11.37
C ASP A 41 -10.57 16.53 -11.22
N GLU A 42 -10.51 15.67 -12.23
CA GLU A 42 -11.09 14.31 -12.14
C GLU A 42 -10.40 13.45 -11.09
N GLN A 43 -9.07 13.56 -10.96
CA GLN A 43 -8.32 12.83 -9.92
C GLN A 43 -8.71 13.30 -8.51
N VAL A 44 -8.86 14.61 -8.30
CA VAL A 44 -9.35 15.18 -7.03
C VAL A 44 -10.80 14.75 -6.77
N GLN A 45 -11.68 14.86 -7.78
CA GLN A 45 -13.08 14.45 -7.65
C GLN A 45 -13.22 12.96 -7.32
N LYS A 46 -12.39 12.10 -7.93
CA LYS A 46 -12.34 10.68 -7.60
C LYS A 46 -11.96 10.42 -6.15
N ALA A 47 -11.03 11.18 -5.59
CA ALA A 47 -10.69 11.08 -4.17
C ALA A 47 -11.89 11.44 -3.27
N VAL A 48 -12.64 12.50 -3.61
CA VAL A 48 -13.88 12.89 -2.89
C VAL A 48 -14.90 11.76 -2.93
N GLU A 49 -15.21 11.22 -4.11
CA GLU A 49 -16.18 10.12 -4.26
C GLU A 49 -15.78 8.87 -3.47
N CYS A 50 -14.50 8.54 -3.45
CA CYS A 50 -13.98 7.42 -2.68
C CYS A 50 -14.10 7.66 -1.17
N TYR A 51 -13.81 8.89 -0.71
CA TYR A 51 -13.95 9.26 0.70
C TYR A 51 -15.41 9.21 1.16
N GLU A 52 -16.33 9.77 0.39
CA GLU A 52 -17.79 9.71 0.65
C GLU A 52 -18.32 8.28 0.65
N ALA A 53 -17.71 7.37 -0.11
CA ALA A 53 -18.06 5.95 -0.13
C ALA A 53 -17.52 5.18 1.09
N GLY A 54 -16.59 5.75 1.88
CA GLY A 54 -16.06 5.17 3.11
C GLY A 54 -14.56 4.86 3.12
N ALA A 55 -13.82 5.15 2.05
CA ALA A 55 -12.37 5.02 2.07
C ALA A 55 -11.73 6.19 2.84
N THR A 56 -10.79 5.90 3.72
CA THR A 56 -10.14 6.90 4.58
C THR A 56 -8.64 7.04 4.33
N VAL A 57 -8.07 6.17 3.48
CA VAL A 57 -6.70 6.27 2.97
C VAL A 57 -6.75 6.28 1.46
N LEU A 58 -6.16 7.31 0.85
CA LEU A 58 -5.95 7.40 -0.60
C LEU A 58 -4.52 6.99 -0.92
N HIS A 59 -4.35 5.84 -1.58
CA HIS A 59 -3.10 5.49 -2.25
C HIS A 59 -3.11 6.14 -3.62
N LEU A 60 -2.25 7.13 -3.83
CA LEU A 60 -2.30 7.94 -5.04
C LEU A 60 -1.05 7.77 -5.92
N HIS A 61 -1.32 7.75 -7.20
CA HIS A 61 -0.40 8.04 -8.28
C HIS A 61 -0.86 9.33 -8.98
N VAL A 62 -0.07 9.84 -9.91
CA VAL A 62 -0.43 11.03 -10.69
C VAL A 62 -0.29 10.71 -12.16
N ARG A 63 -1.22 11.19 -12.97
CA ARG A 63 -1.21 11.00 -14.42
C ARG A 63 -0.86 12.26 -15.18
N GLU A 64 -0.21 12.06 -16.32
CA GLU A 64 -0.09 13.05 -17.39
C GLU A 64 -1.35 13.06 -18.26
N LEU A 65 -1.52 14.10 -19.08
CA LEU A 65 -2.70 14.21 -19.95
C LEU A 65 -2.76 13.14 -21.07
N ASP A 66 -1.68 12.43 -21.32
CA ASP A 66 -1.65 11.26 -22.22
C ASP A 66 -2.04 9.95 -21.50
N GLY A 67 -2.48 10.02 -20.26
CA GLY A 67 -2.92 8.90 -19.44
C GLY A 67 -1.82 8.14 -18.72
N LYS A 68 -0.55 8.41 -19.03
CA LYS A 68 0.57 7.71 -18.39
C LYS A 68 0.86 8.25 -16.99
N GLY A 69 1.49 7.43 -16.15
CA GLY A 69 1.92 7.84 -14.83
C GLY A 69 2.97 8.95 -14.89
N SER A 70 2.81 9.98 -14.04
CA SER A 70 3.75 11.09 -13.95
C SER A 70 4.89 10.79 -12.99
N LYS A 71 6.10 11.32 -13.30
CA LYS A 71 7.26 11.35 -12.41
C LYS A 71 7.52 12.75 -11.83
N ARG A 72 6.73 13.75 -12.22
CA ARG A 72 6.97 15.14 -11.87
C ARG A 72 6.48 15.46 -10.46
N LEU A 73 7.36 15.88 -9.56
CA LEU A 73 6.99 16.32 -8.21
C LEU A 73 5.96 17.44 -8.20
N SER A 74 6.01 18.35 -9.16
CA SER A 74 5.02 19.42 -9.30
C SER A 74 3.59 18.89 -9.46
N LYS A 75 3.42 17.80 -10.21
CA LYS A 75 2.12 17.15 -10.40
C LYS A 75 1.62 16.45 -9.13
N PHE A 76 2.52 15.79 -8.40
CA PHE A 76 2.17 15.24 -7.09
C PHE A 76 1.77 16.36 -6.11
N ASN A 77 2.51 17.47 -6.07
CA ASN A 77 2.20 18.60 -5.22
C ASN A 77 0.83 19.21 -5.52
N GLU A 78 0.50 19.36 -6.82
CA GLU A 78 -0.79 19.86 -7.29
C GLU A 78 -1.94 18.95 -6.83
N LEU A 79 -1.82 17.65 -7.05
CA LEU A 79 -2.85 16.68 -6.63
C LEU A 79 -3.00 16.62 -5.10
N ILE A 80 -1.89 16.55 -4.35
CA ILE A 80 -1.92 16.54 -2.89
C ILE A 80 -2.61 17.79 -2.35
N ALA A 81 -2.32 18.97 -2.92
CA ALA A 81 -2.96 20.21 -2.52
C ALA A 81 -4.48 20.17 -2.76
N GLY A 82 -4.92 19.76 -3.95
CA GLY A 82 -6.35 19.63 -4.28
C GLY A 82 -7.08 18.62 -3.39
N VAL A 83 -6.51 17.45 -3.17
CA VAL A 83 -7.10 16.44 -2.27
C VAL A 83 -7.15 16.94 -0.83
N ARG A 84 -6.09 17.60 -0.35
CA ARG A 84 -6.05 18.13 1.02
C ARG A 84 -7.09 19.22 1.26
N GLU A 85 -7.38 20.03 0.25
CA GLU A 85 -8.46 21.03 0.30
C GLU A 85 -9.84 20.38 0.28
N ALA A 86 -10.06 19.42 -0.61
CA ALA A 86 -11.37 18.80 -0.81
C ALA A 86 -11.77 17.80 0.31
N VAL A 87 -10.80 17.02 0.82
CA VAL A 87 -11.03 15.96 1.84
C VAL A 87 -9.92 15.98 2.91
N PRO A 88 -9.88 17.01 3.78
CA PRO A 88 -8.75 17.27 4.69
C PRO A 88 -8.46 16.16 5.70
N ASP A 89 -9.44 15.36 6.08
CA ASP A 89 -9.28 14.27 7.05
C ASP A 89 -8.76 12.96 6.39
N MET A 90 -8.80 12.84 5.06
CA MET A 90 -8.31 11.67 4.34
C MET A 90 -6.79 11.54 4.48
N ILE A 91 -6.30 10.35 4.80
CA ILE A 91 -4.86 10.06 4.80
C ILE A 91 -4.39 9.99 3.36
N ILE A 92 -3.39 10.80 3.02
CA ILE A 92 -2.76 10.79 1.69
C ILE A 92 -1.50 9.94 1.76
N GLN A 93 -1.51 8.82 1.05
CA GLN A 93 -0.41 7.88 0.89
C GLN A 93 0.07 7.92 -0.56
N VAL A 94 1.29 8.38 -0.78
CA VAL A 94 1.87 8.44 -2.12
C VAL A 94 2.53 7.12 -2.49
N GLY A 95 2.13 6.56 -3.63
CA GLY A 95 2.79 5.41 -4.24
C GLY A 95 4.15 5.80 -4.81
N GLY A 96 5.21 5.15 -4.33
CA GLY A 96 6.59 5.39 -4.79
C GLY A 96 6.98 4.51 -5.98
N SER A 97 6.02 4.16 -6.84
CA SER A 97 6.17 2.99 -7.69
C SER A 97 6.28 3.31 -9.18
N ILE A 98 5.86 2.41 -9.97
CA ILE A 98 5.95 2.27 -11.41
C ILE A 98 5.41 3.51 -12.14
N SER A 99 6.10 3.93 -13.18
CA SER A 99 5.61 4.95 -14.10
C SER A 99 5.75 4.48 -15.54
N PHE A 100 4.67 4.63 -16.31
CA PHE A 100 4.70 4.48 -17.76
C PHE A 100 5.32 5.68 -18.49
N ALA A 101 5.44 6.83 -17.84
CA ALA A 101 6.11 7.96 -18.44
C ALA A 101 7.60 7.61 -18.57
N PRO A 102 8.12 7.35 -19.78
CA PRO A 102 9.55 7.13 -19.98
C PRO A 102 10.28 8.43 -19.68
N GLU A 103 11.54 8.34 -19.24
CA GLU A 103 12.42 9.52 -19.15
C GLU A 103 12.71 10.10 -20.53
N SER A 104 12.66 9.24 -21.56
CA SER A 104 12.73 9.58 -22.98
C SER A 104 11.78 8.71 -23.80
N ASP A 105 11.42 9.20 -24.99
CA ASP A 105 10.56 8.48 -25.90
C ASP A 105 11.15 7.10 -26.25
N GLY A 106 10.29 6.07 -26.22
CA GLY A 106 10.66 4.70 -26.56
C GLY A 106 11.29 3.88 -25.45
N GLU A 107 11.42 4.40 -24.23
CA GLU A 107 11.84 3.60 -23.10
C GLU A 107 10.71 2.71 -22.59
N ALA A 108 11.08 1.55 -22.01
CA ALA A 108 10.13 0.66 -21.35
C ALA A 108 9.65 1.27 -20.02
N ALA A 109 8.49 0.83 -19.55
CA ALA A 109 8.00 1.15 -18.22
C ALA A 109 9.02 0.72 -17.15
N LYS A 110 9.26 1.56 -16.18
CA LYS A 110 10.17 1.27 -15.07
C LYS A 110 9.74 2.05 -13.82
N TRP A 111 10.25 1.64 -12.69
CA TRP A 111 10.11 2.37 -11.45
C TRP A 111 10.74 3.76 -11.58
N LEU A 112 10.26 4.70 -10.73
CA LEU A 112 10.97 5.95 -10.57
C LEU A 112 12.44 5.65 -10.25
N SER A 113 13.37 6.47 -10.76
CA SER A 113 14.77 6.35 -10.42
C SER A 113 14.96 6.50 -8.90
N ASP A 114 16.07 5.98 -8.37
CA ASP A 114 16.37 6.08 -6.94
C ASP A 114 16.34 7.52 -6.45
N ASP A 115 16.91 8.45 -7.20
CA ASP A 115 16.91 9.87 -6.87
C ASP A 115 15.50 10.43 -6.84
N THR A 116 14.66 10.12 -7.84
CA THR A 116 13.27 10.57 -7.87
C THR A 116 12.47 10.03 -6.68
N ARG A 117 12.64 8.76 -6.31
CA ARG A 117 11.95 8.20 -5.14
C ARG A 117 12.41 8.85 -3.84
N HIS A 118 13.69 9.19 -3.69
CA HIS A 118 14.16 9.98 -2.56
C HIS A 118 13.52 11.38 -2.50
N MET A 119 13.29 12.00 -3.65
CA MET A 119 12.63 13.31 -3.75
C MET A 119 11.17 13.27 -3.29
N LEU A 120 10.51 12.11 -3.18
CA LEU A 120 9.19 12.01 -2.56
C LEU A 120 9.16 12.52 -1.11
N ALA A 121 10.29 12.58 -0.43
CA ALA A 121 10.42 13.23 0.87
C ALA A 121 10.33 14.77 0.81
N GLU A 122 10.43 15.38 -0.37
CA GLU A 122 10.44 16.83 -0.61
C GLU A 122 9.08 17.37 -1.08
N LEU A 123 8.07 16.50 -1.21
CA LEU A 123 6.71 16.88 -1.63
C LEU A 123 6.13 17.99 -0.75
N THR A 124 5.46 18.96 -1.40
CA THR A 124 4.83 20.11 -0.74
C THR A 124 3.50 20.47 -1.41
N PRO A 125 2.33 20.36 -0.70
CA PRO A 125 2.21 19.99 0.71
C PRO A 125 2.65 18.56 0.98
N LYS A 126 3.04 18.25 2.22
CA LYS A 126 3.51 16.92 2.58
C LYS A 126 2.36 15.92 2.58
N PRO A 127 2.54 14.72 2.01
CA PRO A 127 1.63 13.61 2.23
C PRO A 127 1.74 13.11 3.68
N ASP A 128 0.77 12.33 4.13
CA ASP A 128 0.85 11.67 5.44
C ASP A 128 1.80 10.48 5.39
N GLN A 129 1.75 9.73 4.28
CA GLN A 129 2.56 8.54 4.07
C GLN A 129 3.18 8.50 2.67
N VAL A 130 4.32 7.81 2.58
CA VAL A 130 4.92 7.35 1.32
C VAL A 130 5.12 5.84 1.43
N THR A 131 4.75 5.08 0.41
CA THR A 131 4.97 3.64 0.38
C THR A 131 6.44 3.32 0.16
N VAL A 132 6.94 2.35 0.91
CA VAL A 132 8.34 1.90 0.85
C VAL A 132 8.37 0.39 0.66
N ALA A 133 8.68 -0.03 -0.56
CA ALA A 133 9.04 -1.42 -0.81
C ALA A 133 10.42 -1.73 -0.23
N ILE A 134 10.54 -2.85 0.46
CA ILE A 134 11.81 -3.28 1.07
C ILE A 134 12.46 -4.37 0.22
N ASN A 135 13.75 -4.27 0.03
CA ASN A 135 14.63 -5.09 -0.79
C ASN A 135 14.52 -4.81 -2.30
N THR A 136 15.57 -5.19 -3.01
CA THR A 136 15.53 -5.26 -4.47
C THR A 136 14.85 -6.57 -4.86
N THR A 137 13.71 -6.48 -5.53
CA THR A 137 12.91 -7.62 -5.92
C THR A 137 12.58 -7.53 -7.39
N GLN A 138 12.69 -8.63 -8.10
CA GLN A 138 12.08 -8.77 -9.41
C GLN A 138 10.57 -8.74 -9.21
N MET A 139 9.86 -8.01 -10.06
CA MET A 139 8.42 -7.88 -10.02
C MET A 139 7.84 -8.15 -11.40
N ASN A 140 7.22 -9.31 -11.54
CA ASN A 140 6.48 -9.66 -12.75
C ASN A 140 4.99 -9.62 -12.46
N ILE A 141 4.37 -8.46 -12.58
CA ILE A 141 2.92 -8.31 -12.33
C ILE A 141 2.06 -9.07 -13.34
N MET A 142 2.64 -9.49 -14.47
CA MET A 142 1.92 -10.25 -15.50
C MET A 142 1.78 -11.74 -15.15
N GLU A 143 2.53 -12.26 -14.17
CA GLU A 143 2.57 -13.68 -13.85
C GLU A 143 1.20 -14.26 -13.46
N LEU A 144 0.41 -13.48 -12.73
CA LEU A 144 -0.92 -13.89 -12.23
C LEU A 144 -2.08 -13.23 -12.98
N LEU A 145 -1.80 -12.45 -14.01
CA LEU A 145 -2.84 -11.85 -14.84
C LEU A 145 -3.26 -12.84 -15.95
N TYR A 146 -4.50 -13.32 -15.85
CA TYR A 146 -5.04 -14.26 -16.83
C TYR A 146 -5.32 -13.57 -18.16
N PRO A 147 -4.87 -14.15 -19.31
CA PRO A 147 -5.03 -13.53 -20.63
C PRO A 147 -6.45 -13.11 -20.98
N GLU A 148 -7.46 -13.85 -20.50
CA GLU A 148 -8.88 -13.52 -20.72
C GLU A 148 -9.32 -12.18 -20.10
N TYR A 149 -8.65 -11.73 -19.04
CA TYR A 149 -8.94 -10.44 -18.37
C TYR A 149 -8.17 -9.27 -18.97
N LEU A 150 -7.09 -9.57 -19.72
CA LEU A 150 -6.25 -8.57 -20.37
C LEU A 150 -6.76 -8.19 -21.75
N LYS A 151 -7.54 -9.10 -22.37
CA LYS A 151 -8.01 -8.92 -23.75
C LYS A 151 -8.77 -7.61 -23.93
N GLY A 152 -8.28 -6.78 -24.85
CA GLY A 152 -8.87 -5.48 -25.14
C GLY A 152 -8.52 -4.38 -24.13
N THR A 153 -7.53 -4.62 -23.27
CA THR A 153 -6.96 -3.60 -22.37
C THR A 153 -5.55 -3.21 -22.84
N SER A 154 -5.02 -2.15 -22.25
CA SER A 154 -3.64 -1.69 -22.50
C SER A 154 -2.59 -2.78 -22.19
N LEU A 155 -2.86 -3.65 -21.22
CA LEU A 155 -1.95 -4.76 -20.84
C LEU A 155 -1.92 -5.91 -21.85
N ASP A 156 -2.86 -5.96 -22.80
CA ASP A 156 -2.80 -6.89 -23.94
C ASP A 156 -1.75 -6.48 -25.00
N ASN A 157 -1.21 -5.25 -24.87
CA ASN A 157 -0.14 -4.77 -25.73
C ASN A 157 1.19 -5.49 -25.42
N PRO A 158 1.84 -6.17 -26.41
CA PRO A 158 3.07 -6.92 -26.18
C PRO A 158 4.23 -6.10 -25.59
N LEU A 159 4.32 -4.81 -25.90
CA LEU A 159 5.38 -3.94 -25.37
C LEU A 159 5.17 -3.66 -23.88
N ILE A 160 3.93 -3.40 -23.48
CA ILE A 160 3.56 -3.18 -22.09
C ILE A 160 3.74 -4.49 -21.31
N HIS A 161 3.28 -5.61 -21.87
CA HIS A 161 3.46 -6.92 -21.29
C HIS A 161 4.95 -7.22 -21.00
N ALA A 162 5.81 -7.00 -21.98
CA ALA A 162 7.25 -7.22 -21.84
C ALA A 162 7.86 -6.31 -20.74
N ALA A 163 7.43 -5.04 -20.66
CA ALA A 163 7.93 -4.09 -19.67
C ALA A 163 7.61 -4.54 -18.22
N TYR A 164 6.43 -5.13 -18.01
CA TYR A 164 6.02 -5.60 -16.67
C TYR A 164 6.50 -7.02 -16.32
N SER A 165 6.95 -7.80 -17.30
CA SER A 165 7.37 -9.19 -17.07
C SER A 165 8.73 -9.32 -16.40
N GLU A 166 9.61 -8.33 -16.55
CA GLU A 166 11.01 -8.39 -16.06
C GLU A 166 11.40 -7.15 -15.24
N MET A 167 10.42 -6.55 -14.59
CA MET A 167 10.65 -5.34 -13.80
C MET A 167 11.37 -5.64 -12.49
N THR A 168 12.25 -4.74 -12.08
CA THR A 168 12.93 -4.79 -10.78
C THR A 168 12.70 -3.52 -9.99
N VAL A 169 12.58 -3.67 -8.67
CA VAL A 169 12.50 -2.56 -7.72
C VAL A 169 13.86 -2.38 -7.06
N PRO A 170 14.68 -1.40 -7.47
CA PRO A 170 15.98 -1.17 -6.86
C PRO A 170 15.82 -0.52 -5.47
N ALA A 171 15.67 -1.34 -4.44
CA ALA A 171 15.49 -0.92 -3.04
C ALA A 171 16.45 -1.70 -2.13
N GLY A 172 17.74 -1.61 -2.40
CA GLY A 172 18.78 -2.23 -1.58
C GLY A 172 18.90 -1.60 -0.18
N PRO A 173 19.60 -2.24 0.76
CA PRO A 173 19.63 -1.82 2.17
C PRO A 173 20.09 -0.37 2.40
N ALA A 174 21.07 0.09 1.65
CA ALA A 174 21.56 1.47 1.77
C ALA A 174 20.55 2.49 1.27
N TRP A 175 19.90 2.18 0.14
CA TRP A 175 18.84 3.01 -0.41
C TRP A 175 17.65 3.12 0.55
N VAL A 176 17.21 1.99 1.11
CA VAL A 176 16.10 1.96 2.09
C VAL A 176 16.44 2.78 3.33
N ALA A 177 17.65 2.63 3.89
CA ALA A 177 18.07 3.40 5.06
C ALA A 177 18.08 4.91 4.80
N GLU A 178 18.60 5.34 3.66
CA GLU A 178 18.62 6.74 3.27
C GLU A 178 17.19 7.27 3.03
N HIS A 179 16.34 6.49 2.37
CA HIS A 179 14.96 6.90 2.10
C HIS A 179 14.15 7.07 3.39
N LEU A 180 14.25 6.12 4.32
CA LEU A 180 13.61 6.22 5.63
C LEU A 180 14.08 7.44 6.42
N LYS A 181 15.39 7.72 6.38
CA LYS A 181 15.96 8.92 7.02
C LYS A 181 15.31 10.18 6.46
N ARG A 182 15.28 10.36 5.13
CA ARG A 182 14.69 11.54 4.48
C ARG A 182 13.21 11.70 4.80
N LEU A 183 12.42 10.62 4.76
CA LEU A 183 11.01 10.65 5.12
C LEU A 183 10.81 11.10 6.57
N MET A 184 11.53 10.51 7.52
CA MET A 184 11.43 10.87 8.93
C MET A 184 11.85 12.32 9.21
N GLU A 185 12.94 12.80 8.59
CA GLU A 185 13.42 14.17 8.72
C GLU A 185 12.39 15.19 8.18
N ASN A 186 11.56 14.79 7.23
CA ASN A 186 10.49 15.61 6.68
C ASN A 186 9.13 15.38 7.34
N GLY A 187 9.03 14.53 8.36
CA GLY A 187 7.79 14.25 9.07
C GLY A 187 6.77 13.47 8.25
N ILE A 188 7.23 12.73 7.24
CA ILE A 188 6.42 11.84 6.41
C ILE A 188 6.57 10.41 6.94
N GLN A 189 5.44 9.74 7.22
CA GLN A 189 5.46 8.39 7.74
C GLN A 189 5.67 7.37 6.61
N PRO A 190 6.66 6.46 6.71
CA PRO A 190 6.74 5.33 5.81
C PRO A 190 5.55 4.39 5.98
N HIS A 191 4.99 3.90 4.88
CA HIS A 191 4.09 2.76 4.83
C HIS A 191 4.79 1.61 4.13
N PHE A 192 5.02 0.50 4.82
CA PHE A 192 5.87 -0.56 4.32
C PHE A 192 5.09 -1.55 3.46
N GLN A 193 5.49 -1.68 2.20
CA GLN A 193 5.00 -2.69 1.28
C GLN A 193 5.92 -3.91 1.36
N LEU A 194 5.39 -5.02 1.85
CA LEU A 194 6.15 -6.22 2.16
C LEU A 194 5.72 -7.38 1.27
N THR A 195 6.70 -7.88 0.53
CA THR A 195 6.53 -8.88 -0.53
C THR A 195 6.55 -10.31 -0.01
N GLY A 196 6.72 -10.49 1.31
CA GLY A 196 6.80 -11.78 1.97
C GLY A 196 7.62 -11.76 3.26
N MET A 197 7.87 -12.92 3.81
CA MET A 197 8.55 -13.11 5.10
C MET A 197 9.95 -12.52 5.14
N HIS A 198 10.71 -12.59 4.06
CA HIS A 198 12.07 -12.03 3.97
C HIS A 198 12.09 -10.50 4.11
N ALA A 199 11.06 -9.81 3.58
CA ALA A 199 10.90 -8.38 3.73
C ALA A 199 10.55 -8.00 5.18
N MET A 200 9.70 -8.79 5.85
CA MET A 200 9.39 -8.63 7.28
C MET A 200 10.64 -8.74 8.15
N GLU A 201 11.50 -9.73 7.90
CA GLU A 201 12.76 -9.86 8.63
C GLU A 201 13.71 -8.68 8.43
N THR A 202 13.73 -8.12 7.22
CA THR A 202 14.53 -6.92 6.95
C THR A 202 13.97 -5.72 7.71
N LEU A 203 12.66 -5.52 7.71
CA LEU A 203 12.00 -4.47 8.48
C LEU A 203 12.31 -4.59 9.99
N GLU A 204 12.22 -5.80 10.53
CA GLU A 204 12.57 -6.06 11.93
C GLU A 204 14.02 -5.62 12.24
N ARG A 205 14.97 -5.92 11.35
CA ARG A 205 16.37 -5.48 11.51
C ARG A 205 16.52 -3.97 11.43
N LEU A 206 15.76 -3.27 10.59
CA LEU A 206 15.77 -1.80 10.51
C LEU A 206 15.31 -1.16 11.83
N VAL A 207 14.24 -1.69 12.43
CA VAL A 207 13.73 -1.24 13.73
C VAL A 207 14.75 -1.54 14.84
N ARG A 208 15.22 -2.79 14.95
CA ARG A 208 16.17 -3.21 16.01
C ARG A 208 17.51 -2.47 15.99
N ARG A 209 17.89 -1.95 14.83
CA ARG A 209 19.11 -1.13 14.67
C ARG A 209 18.85 0.38 14.82
N GLY A 210 17.60 0.80 15.05
CA GLY A 210 17.24 2.20 15.22
C GLY A 210 17.29 3.02 13.91
N ILE A 211 17.31 2.35 12.76
CA ILE A 211 17.23 3.01 11.43
C ILE A 211 15.83 3.56 11.22
N TYR A 212 14.82 2.84 11.70
CA TYR A 212 13.44 3.32 11.73
C TYR A 212 12.92 3.39 13.18
N LYS A 213 12.26 4.50 13.51
CA LYS A 213 11.66 4.76 14.83
C LYS A 213 10.27 5.37 14.68
N GLY A 214 9.30 4.52 14.37
CA GLY A 214 7.91 4.94 14.20
C GLY A 214 6.94 3.76 14.24
N PRO A 215 5.63 4.02 14.04
CA PRO A 215 4.61 3.00 13.93
C PRO A 215 4.84 2.10 12.72
N LEU A 216 4.51 0.82 12.84
CA LEU A 216 4.57 -0.13 11.74
C LEU A 216 3.21 -0.21 11.05
N ASN A 217 3.07 0.52 9.94
CA ASN A 217 1.94 0.39 9.03
C ASN A 217 2.40 -0.45 7.83
N LEU A 218 1.80 -1.61 7.66
CA LEU A 218 2.24 -2.65 6.75
C LEU A 218 1.18 -2.96 5.70
N THR A 219 1.61 -3.25 4.49
CA THR A 219 0.81 -3.96 3.48
C THR A 219 1.50 -5.27 3.14
N TRP A 220 0.80 -6.40 3.29
CA TRP A 220 1.19 -7.64 2.68
C TRP A 220 0.75 -7.65 1.21
N ILE A 221 1.69 -7.93 0.30
CA ILE A 221 1.46 -7.93 -1.14
C ILE A 221 1.47 -9.36 -1.65
N GLY A 222 0.27 -9.87 -1.98
CA GLY A 222 0.04 -11.21 -2.50
C GLY A 222 -0.27 -11.22 -3.99
N ILE A 223 0.66 -10.74 -4.83
CA ILE A 223 0.46 -10.61 -6.28
C ILE A 223 1.33 -11.54 -7.13
N GLY A 224 2.20 -12.35 -6.52
CA GLY A 224 3.15 -13.21 -7.25
C GLY A 224 4.29 -12.43 -7.91
N GLY A 225 4.94 -13.04 -8.89
CA GLY A 225 5.94 -12.37 -9.72
C GLY A 225 7.18 -11.87 -8.98
N GLY A 226 7.70 -12.65 -8.03
CA GLY A 226 8.78 -12.26 -7.13
C GLY A 226 8.29 -11.87 -5.74
N PHE A 227 6.99 -11.72 -5.55
CA PHE A 227 6.31 -11.52 -4.29
C PHE A 227 5.61 -12.81 -3.84
N ASP A 228 5.06 -12.83 -2.63
CA ASP A 228 4.14 -13.90 -2.24
C ASP A 228 2.98 -13.97 -3.24
N GLY A 229 2.62 -15.18 -3.65
CA GLY A 229 1.40 -15.38 -4.43
C GLY A 229 0.15 -15.28 -3.55
N PRO A 230 -1.05 -15.09 -4.16
CA PRO A 230 -2.33 -14.96 -3.46
C PRO A 230 -2.78 -16.32 -2.89
N ASN A 231 -1.96 -16.92 -2.05
CA ASN A 231 -2.20 -18.16 -1.35
C ASN A 231 -2.56 -17.84 0.12
N PRO A 232 -3.69 -18.31 0.65
CA PRO A 232 -4.08 -18.06 2.04
C PRO A 232 -3.01 -18.44 3.06
N PHE A 233 -2.25 -19.51 2.83
CA PHE A 233 -1.19 -19.91 3.77
C PHE A 233 -0.01 -18.93 3.78
N ASN A 234 0.34 -18.30 2.66
CA ASN A 234 1.32 -17.20 2.66
C ASN A 234 0.83 -16.05 3.52
N PHE A 235 -0.44 -15.66 3.35
CA PHE A 235 -1.06 -14.60 4.13
C PHE A 235 -1.10 -14.92 5.63
N PHE A 236 -1.55 -16.09 6.02
CA PHE A 236 -1.60 -16.50 7.43
C PHE A 236 -0.20 -16.61 8.06
N ASN A 237 0.79 -17.13 7.34
CA ASN A 237 2.17 -17.14 7.80
C ASN A 237 2.71 -15.73 8.00
N PHE A 238 2.37 -14.81 7.09
CA PHE A 238 2.76 -13.41 7.22
C PHE A 238 2.13 -12.76 8.46
N ILE A 239 0.83 -12.93 8.66
CA ILE A 239 0.10 -12.44 9.83
C ILE A 239 0.72 -12.97 11.12
N HIS A 240 0.99 -14.29 11.18
CA HIS A 240 1.60 -14.90 12.35
C HIS A 240 2.96 -14.28 12.71
N ARG A 241 3.72 -13.83 11.72
CA ARG A 241 5.05 -13.22 11.92
C ARG A 241 4.99 -11.71 12.16
N ALA A 242 3.92 -11.05 11.76
CA ALA A 242 3.77 -9.61 11.95
C ALA A 242 3.74 -9.24 13.45
N PRO A 243 4.36 -8.12 13.85
CA PRO A 243 4.30 -7.63 15.24
C PRO A 243 2.87 -7.34 15.70
N ASP A 244 2.59 -7.58 16.99
CA ASP A 244 1.23 -7.39 17.57
C ASP A 244 0.75 -5.94 17.52
N GLY A 245 1.66 -4.97 17.59
CA GLY A 245 1.33 -3.54 17.57
C GLY A 245 1.40 -2.89 16.19
N CYS A 246 1.50 -3.66 15.10
CA CYS A 246 1.42 -3.10 13.74
C CYS A 246 -0.02 -3.03 13.24
N THR A 247 -0.28 -2.13 12.27
CA THR A 247 -1.47 -2.22 11.43
C THR A 247 -1.12 -3.01 10.16
N LEU A 248 -2.04 -3.84 9.68
CA LEU A 248 -1.81 -4.66 8.50
C LEU A 248 -2.94 -4.50 7.48
N THR A 249 -2.56 -4.18 6.25
CA THR A 249 -3.43 -4.13 5.09
C THR A 249 -3.09 -5.29 4.16
N SER A 250 -4.08 -5.88 3.49
CA SER A 250 -3.87 -6.88 2.44
C SER A 250 -4.02 -6.25 1.05
N GLU A 251 -3.14 -6.66 0.14
CA GLU A 251 -3.15 -6.28 -1.27
C GLU A 251 -3.04 -7.53 -2.14
N SER A 252 -3.93 -7.66 -3.11
CA SER A 252 -3.92 -8.75 -4.09
C SER A 252 -4.51 -8.26 -5.42
N LEU A 253 -4.57 -9.10 -6.46
CA LEU A 253 -5.00 -8.69 -7.79
C LEU A 253 -6.30 -9.38 -8.23
N LEU A 254 -7.04 -8.68 -9.09
CA LEU A 254 -8.20 -9.17 -9.82
C LEU A 254 -9.23 -9.83 -8.87
N LYS A 255 -9.66 -11.05 -9.21
CA LYS A 255 -10.68 -11.77 -8.43
C LYS A 255 -10.23 -12.19 -7.01
N ASN A 256 -8.94 -12.09 -6.71
CA ASN A 256 -8.41 -12.36 -5.37
C ASN A 256 -8.63 -11.21 -4.38
N VAL A 257 -8.86 -9.98 -4.86
CA VAL A 257 -8.99 -8.77 -4.02
C VAL A 257 -10.05 -8.97 -2.93
N MET A 258 -11.27 -9.31 -3.32
CA MET A 258 -12.36 -9.41 -2.34
C MET A 258 -12.24 -10.60 -1.38
N PRO A 259 -11.82 -11.81 -1.79
CA PRO A 259 -11.55 -12.90 -0.87
C PRO A 259 -10.50 -12.56 0.18
N PHE A 260 -9.36 -11.98 -0.20
CA PHE A 260 -8.30 -11.58 0.74
C PHE A 260 -8.75 -10.44 1.66
N ASN A 261 -9.44 -9.44 1.13
CA ASN A 261 -9.99 -8.36 1.94
C ASN A 261 -11.00 -8.86 2.97
N THR A 262 -11.83 -9.84 2.60
CA THR A 262 -12.78 -10.47 3.53
C THR A 262 -12.06 -11.19 4.65
N MET A 263 -11.03 -12.01 4.33
CA MET A 263 -10.20 -12.67 5.34
C MET A 263 -9.48 -11.65 6.22
N SER A 264 -8.92 -10.60 5.64
CA SER A 264 -8.25 -9.51 6.34
C SER A 264 -9.17 -8.85 7.35
N MET A 265 -10.37 -8.44 6.93
CA MET A 265 -11.36 -7.83 7.81
C MET A 265 -11.87 -8.78 8.89
N ALA A 266 -12.11 -10.05 8.57
CA ALA A 266 -12.55 -11.05 9.54
C ALA A 266 -11.50 -11.34 10.63
N MET A 267 -10.23 -11.03 10.36
CA MET A 267 -9.12 -11.20 11.29
C MET A 267 -8.67 -9.89 11.97
N GLY A 268 -9.48 -8.83 11.91
CA GLY A 268 -9.17 -7.56 12.57
C GLY A 268 -8.28 -6.59 11.78
N MET A 269 -7.91 -6.95 10.55
CA MET A 269 -7.03 -6.15 9.70
C MET A 269 -7.81 -5.25 8.74
N HIS A 270 -7.10 -4.62 7.81
CA HIS A 270 -7.60 -3.59 6.91
C HIS A 270 -7.54 -4.03 5.44
N PRO A 271 -8.53 -3.65 4.61
CA PRO A 271 -8.56 -3.96 3.18
C PRO A 271 -7.93 -2.84 2.34
N ARG A 272 -7.42 -3.23 1.15
CA ARG A 272 -7.14 -2.31 0.06
C ARG A 272 -7.99 -2.68 -1.16
N VAL A 273 -8.59 -1.68 -1.81
CA VAL A 273 -9.43 -1.82 -3.00
C VAL A 273 -9.15 -0.70 -4.00
N GLY A 274 -9.64 -0.86 -5.20
CA GLY A 274 -9.56 0.16 -6.25
C GLY A 274 -9.08 -0.39 -7.58
N ASN A 275 -9.15 0.47 -8.60
CA ASN A 275 -8.86 0.06 -9.98
C ASN A 275 -7.38 -0.22 -10.23
N GLU A 276 -6.47 0.21 -9.36
CA GLU A 276 -5.08 -0.24 -9.45
C GLU A 276 -4.98 -1.76 -9.32
N ASP A 277 -5.72 -2.33 -8.37
CA ASP A 277 -5.63 -3.76 -8.05
C ASP A 277 -6.59 -4.61 -8.91
N THR A 278 -7.75 -4.06 -9.29
CA THR A 278 -8.72 -4.73 -10.16
C THR A 278 -9.69 -3.76 -10.80
N ILE A 279 -10.01 -3.99 -12.08
CA ILE A 279 -11.07 -3.30 -12.80
C ILE A 279 -12.29 -4.19 -13.06
N ILE A 280 -12.31 -5.39 -12.46
CA ILE A 280 -13.37 -6.38 -12.65
C ILE A 280 -13.90 -6.93 -11.33
N ASP A 281 -15.14 -7.36 -11.34
CA ASP A 281 -15.77 -8.11 -10.25
C ASP A 281 -15.53 -9.63 -10.37
N HIS A 282 -16.18 -10.40 -9.48
CA HIS A 282 -16.11 -11.87 -9.47
C HIS A 282 -16.67 -12.54 -10.75
N LYS A 283 -17.49 -11.83 -11.53
CA LYS A 283 -18.04 -12.33 -12.81
C LYS A 283 -17.13 -11.96 -13.99
N GLY A 284 -16.28 -10.95 -13.84
CA GLY A 284 -15.44 -10.37 -14.89
C GLY A 284 -16.05 -9.10 -15.49
N ASP A 285 -17.12 -8.58 -14.91
CA ASP A 285 -17.73 -7.31 -15.34
C ASP A 285 -16.93 -6.12 -14.78
N ARG A 286 -16.96 -4.97 -15.49
CA ARG A 286 -16.28 -3.74 -15.02
C ARG A 286 -16.82 -3.31 -13.65
N PHE A 287 -15.91 -3.05 -12.73
CA PHE A 287 -16.24 -2.78 -11.34
C PHE A 287 -15.36 -1.66 -10.77
N GLY A 288 -15.90 -0.44 -10.73
CA GLY A 288 -15.17 0.77 -10.36
C GLY A 288 -14.86 0.90 -8.89
N SER A 289 -13.91 1.77 -8.56
CA SER A 289 -13.35 1.96 -7.22
C SER A 289 -14.43 2.27 -6.16
N VAL A 290 -15.36 3.17 -6.46
CA VAL A 290 -16.46 3.50 -5.53
C VAL A 290 -17.35 2.29 -5.24
N ALA A 291 -17.65 1.47 -6.26
CA ALA A 291 -18.45 0.26 -6.10
C ALA A 291 -17.72 -0.78 -5.24
N GLN A 292 -16.40 -0.92 -5.42
CA GLN A 292 -15.54 -1.79 -4.60
C GLN A 292 -15.54 -1.35 -3.13
N ILE A 293 -15.42 -0.04 -2.86
CA ILE A 293 -15.50 0.50 -1.49
C ILE A 293 -16.86 0.20 -0.87
N LYS A 294 -17.96 0.49 -1.56
CA LYS A 294 -19.32 0.19 -1.07
C LYS A 294 -19.55 -1.29 -0.80
N GLN A 295 -18.96 -2.18 -1.60
CA GLN A 295 -19.00 -3.63 -1.34
C GLN A 295 -18.22 -3.97 -0.08
N THR A 296 -17.02 -3.42 0.10
CA THR A 296 -16.17 -3.62 1.28
C THR A 296 -16.86 -3.15 2.56
N VAL A 297 -17.50 -1.97 2.52
CA VAL A 297 -18.30 -1.43 3.64
C VAL A 297 -19.42 -2.40 4.05
N ARG A 298 -20.18 -2.94 3.07
CA ARG A 298 -21.23 -3.92 3.38
C ARG A 298 -20.68 -5.17 4.04
N ILE A 299 -19.55 -5.70 3.53
CA ILE A 299 -18.91 -6.90 4.10
C ILE A 299 -18.41 -6.62 5.51
N ALA A 300 -17.79 -5.46 5.76
CA ALA A 300 -17.35 -5.07 7.10
C ALA A 300 -18.51 -5.05 8.09
N HIS A 301 -19.65 -4.45 7.72
CA HIS A 301 -20.84 -4.41 8.55
C HIS A 301 -21.45 -5.82 8.80
N GLU A 302 -21.44 -6.72 7.81
CA GLU A 302 -21.87 -8.12 8.01
C GLU A 302 -20.93 -8.89 8.93
N LEU A 303 -19.66 -8.49 9.02
CA LEU A 303 -18.71 -9.00 10.00
C LEU A 303 -18.83 -8.31 11.38
N GLY A 304 -19.76 -7.38 11.56
CA GLY A 304 -19.95 -6.61 12.79
C GLY A 304 -18.88 -5.52 13.01
N ARG A 305 -18.15 -5.12 11.99
CA ARG A 305 -17.09 -4.10 12.09
C ARG A 305 -17.52 -2.77 11.47
N ASP A 306 -17.40 -1.70 12.24
CA ASP A 306 -17.60 -0.34 11.77
C ASP A 306 -16.44 0.15 10.89
N ILE A 307 -16.74 1.12 10.03
CA ILE A 307 -15.73 1.82 9.21
C ILE A 307 -15.18 3.00 10.01
N ALA A 308 -13.86 3.15 10.01
CA ALA A 308 -13.20 4.28 10.64
C ALA A 308 -13.47 5.57 9.87
N THR A 309 -13.77 6.66 10.56
CA THR A 309 -13.71 8.02 10.02
C THR A 309 -12.27 8.40 9.66
N GLY A 310 -12.05 9.46 8.88
CA GLY A 310 -10.71 9.92 8.58
C GLY A 310 -9.88 10.24 9.84
N LYS A 311 -10.50 10.81 10.88
CA LYS A 311 -9.83 11.08 12.15
C LYS A 311 -9.45 9.80 12.89
N GLU A 312 -10.37 8.85 13.02
CA GLU A 312 -10.10 7.54 13.64
C GLU A 312 -9.03 6.76 12.86
N ALA A 313 -9.06 6.81 11.52
CA ALA A 313 -8.03 6.19 10.68
C ALA A 313 -6.63 6.78 10.96
N ARG A 314 -6.52 8.09 11.16
CA ARG A 314 -5.27 8.77 11.54
C ARG A 314 -4.77 8.33 12.91
N GLU A 315 -5.67 8.08 13.86
CA GLU A 315 -5.34 7.53 15.19
C GLU A 315 -4.88 6.08 15.10
N ILE A 316 -5.62 5.22 14.38
CA ILE A 316 -5.29 3.81 14.17
C ILE A 316 -3.91 3.66 13.50
N TYR A 317 -3.63 4.46 12.46
CA TYR A 317 -2.35 4.45 11.77
C TYR A 317 -1.26 5.25 12.48
N ARG A 318 -1.60 5.91 13.60
CA ARG A 318 -0.68 6.74 14.40
C ARG A 318 0.07 7.75 13.50
N ILE A 319 -0.69 8.47 12.62
CA ILE A 319 -0.11 9.41 11.66
C ILE A 319 0.63 10.53 12.39
N GLY A 320 1.88 10.78 11.97
CA GLY A 320 2.74 11.82 12.52
C GLY A 320 3.48 11.42 13.81
N VAL A 321 3.29 10.19 14.30
CA VAL A 321 3.98 9.70 15.50
C VAL A 321 5.41 9.27 15.15
N GLN A 322 6.38 9.74 15.95
CA GLN A 322 7.78 9.29 15.92
C GLN A 322 8.22 8.95 17.34
N TYR A 323 8.96 7.85 17.48
CA TYR A 323 9.49 7.40 18.76
C TYR A 323 10.93 7.88 18.97
N GLN A 324 11.32 8.07 20.22
CA GLN A 324 12.61 8.66 20.55
C GLN A 324 13.74 7.60 20.64
N SER A 325 13.40 6.38 21.03
CA SER A 325 14.38 5.31 21.23
C SER A 325 14.01 4.01 20.53
N ILE A 326 14.97 3.10 20.43
CA ILE A 326 14.76 1.74 19.91
C ILE A 326 13.79 0.99 20.83
N GLU A 327 13.99 1.12 22.14
CA GLU A 327 13.19 0.43 23.16
C GLU A 327 11.72 0.86 23.07
N GLU A 328 11.47 2.16 22.96
CA GLU A 328 10.13 2.70 22.77
C GLU A 328 9.51 2.17 21.47
N THR A 329 10.26 2.17 20.37
CA THR A 329 9.79 1.67 19.07
C THR A 329 9.41 0.18 19.14
N LEU A 330 10.26 -0.64 19.78
CA LEU A 330 9.98 -2.07 19.95
C LEU A 330 8.74 -2.30 20.80
N LEU A 331 8.63 -1.61 21.94
CA LEU A 331 7.49 -1.74 22.85
C LEU A 331 6.18 -1.32 22.18
N ALA A 332 6.18 -0.14 21.54
CA ALA A 332 4.98 0.42 20.90
C ALA A 332 4.47 -0.41 19.69
N ASN A 333 5.36 -1.21 19.09
CA ASN A 333 5.01 -2.13 18.01
C ASN A 333 4.84 -3.59 18.47
N GLY A 334 4.75 -3.85 19.78
CA GLY A 334 4.55 -5.20 20.32
C GLY A 334 5.72 -6.16 20.03
N MET A 335 6.92 -5.63 19.90
CA MET A 335 8.12 -6.41 19.58
C MET A 335 8.96 -6.69 20.85
N ALA A 336 9.49 -7.88 20.98
CA ALA A 336 10.40 -8.22 22.06
C ALA A 336 11.63 -7.27 22.10
N PRO A 337 12.14 -6.90 23.28
CA PRO A 337 13.28 -6.01 23.42
C PRO A 337 14.55 -6.63 22.81
N ASN A 338 15.52 -5.77 22.46
CA ASN A 338 16.83 -6.23 22.04
C ASN A 338 17.55 -6.96 23.19
N ARG A 339 18.29 -8.01 22.87
CA ARG A 339 19.15 -8.67 23.85
C ARG A 339 20.28 -7.76 24.29
N LYS A 340 20.60 -7.80 25.57
CA LYS A 340 21.77 -7.15 26.11
C LYS A 340 23.03 -7.95 25.75
N ALA A 341 24.18 -7.26 25.65
CA ALA A 341 25.47 -7.92 25.43
C ALA A 341 25.71 -8.99 26.49
N GLY A 342 26.19 -10.16 26.08
CA GLY A 342 26.45 -11.30 26.96
C GLY A 342 25.20 -12.10 27.39
N GLN A 343 23.99 -11.69 27.08
CA GLN A 343 22.78 -12.43 27.38
C GLN A 343 22.72 -13.70 26.54
N LYS A 344 22.66 -14.86 27.21
CA LYS A 344 22.55 -16.19 26.59
C LYS A 344 21.11 -16.72 26.69
N GLY A 345 20.85 -17.78 25.95
CA GLY A 345 19.59 -18.52 26.01
C GLY A 345 18.70 -18.40 24.78
N VAL A 346 17.57 -19.07 24.82
CA VAL A 346 16.54 -19.01 23.78
C VAL A 346 15.93 -17.62 23.70
N PRO A 347 15.36 -17.24 22.54
CA PRO A 347 14.59 -16.00 22.44
C PRO A 347 13.55 -15.91 23.54
N GLN A 348 13.41 -14.73 24.15
CA GLN A 348 12.32 -14.49 25.07
C GLN A 348 11.03 -14.64 24.27
N ARG A 349 10.14 -15.48 24.78
CA ARG A 349 8.75 -15.48 24.37
C ARG A 349 8.11 -14.29 25.06
N GLY A 350 7.46 -13.42 24.28
CA GLY A 350 6.71 -12.29 24.83
C GLY A 350 5.60 -12.74 25.74
#